data_10c1eb5d4c49b7146a9d975c4b168720
#
_entry.id   10c1eb5d4c49b7146a9d975c4b168720
#
_cell.length_a   1.000
_cell.length_b   1.000
_cell.length_c   1.000
_cell.angle_alpha   90.00
_cell.angle_beta   90.00
_cell.angle_gamma   90.00
#
_symmetry.space_group_name_H-M   'P 1'
#
loop_
_entity.id
_entity.type
_entity.pdbx_description
1 polymer ?
#
loop_
_entity_poly.entity_id
_entity_poly.type
_entity_poly.pdbx_seq_one_letter_code
_entity_poly.pdbx_strand_id
1 'polypeptide(L)'
;MIIKKIKILLIIIFILNIYSSDVLAKQEAKILFRINNEIITNLDIKKEAQYLIALNNELMSMEKNKILELSKNSLIREKIKIIELKKNYDLNRENKKIELILTNTTSLKNNRNIIK
;
A
#
# COMPACT_ATOMS: atom_id res chain seq x y z
N MET A 1 -38.86 -0.02 -41.86
CA MET A 1 -39.15 -0.68 -40.58
C MET A 1 -37.92 -1.25 -39.91
N ILE A 2 -37.01 -1.91 -40.63
CA ILE A 2 -35.76 -2.52 -40.13
C ILE A 2 -34.81 -1.46 -39.54
N ILE A 3 -34.61 -0.34 -40.21
CA ILE A 3 -33.69 0.74 -39.78
C ILE A 3 -34.09 1.35 -38.42
N LYS A 4 -35.39 1.49 -38.15
CA LYS A 4 -35.86 1.97 -36.84
C LYS A 4 -35.57 0.97 -35.72
N LYS A 5 -35.71 -0.33 -35.98
CA LYS A 5 -35.37 -1.40 -35.01
C LYS A 5 -33.87 -1.45 -34.71
N ILE A 6 -33.01 -1.24 -35.72
CA ILE A 6 -31.56 -1.18 -35.55
C ILE A 6 -31.16 0.03 -34.70
N LYS A 7 -31.74 1.20 -34.94
CA LYS A 7 -31.47 2.40 -34.10
C LYS A 7 -31.85 2.19 -32.64
N ILE A 8 -33.00 1.55 -32.37
CA ILE A 8 -33.45 1.26 -31.02
C ILE A 8 -32.49 0.27 -30.33
N LEU A 9 -32.05 -0.76 -31.04
CA LEU A 9 -31.09 -1.74 -30.54
C LEU A 9 -29.74 -1.09 -30.16
N LEU A 10 -29.22 -0.18 -31.02
CA LEU A 10 -27.99 0.56 -30.74
C LEU A 10 -28.11 1.48 -29.50
N ILE A 11 -29.29 2.11 -29.33
CA ILE A 11 -29.54 2.92 -28.13
C ILE A 11 -29.55 2.08 -26.86
N ILE A 12 -30.16 0.89 -26.92
CA ILE A 12 -30.20 -0.05 -25.77
C ILE A 12 -28.78 -0.51 -25.41
N ILE A 13 -27.96 -0.87 -26.40
CA ILE A 13 -26.56 -1.27 -26.20
C ILE A 13 -25.75 -0.11 -25.59
N PHE A 14 -25.98 1.13 -26.05
CA PHE A 14 -25.29 2.30 -25.50
C PHE A 14 -25.69 2.60 -24.05
N ILE A 15 -26.97 2.43 -23.71
CA ILE A 15 -27.46 2.60 -22.34
C ILE A 15 -26.88 1.53 -21.41
N LEU A 16 -26.76 0.26 -21.86
CA LEU A 16 -26.16 -0.82 -21.07
C LEU A 16 -24.71 -0.54 -20.69
N ASN A 17 -23.95 0.15 -21.56
CA ASN A 17 -22.55 0.52 -21.24
C ASN A 17 -22.45 1.61 -20.17
N ILE A 18 -23.46 2.48 -20.03
CA ILE A 18 -23.47 3.54 -19.01
C ILE A 18 -23.68 2.97 -17.59
N TYR A 19 -24.40 1.84 -17.48
CA TYR A 19 -24.63 1.17 -16.19
C TYR A 19 -23.48 0.28 -15.72
N SER A 20 -22.50 0.02 -16.57
CA SER A 20 -21.26 -0.70 -16.20
C SER A 20 -20.24 0.18 -15.47
N SER A 21 -20.67 1.23 -14.80
CA SER A 21 -19.79 1.95 -13.89
C SER A 21 -19.43 1.02 -12.76
N ASP A 22 -18.23 0.46 -12.81
CA ASP A 22 -17.61 -0.26 -11.71
C ASP A 22 -17.76 0.58 -10.45
N VAL A 23 -18.66 0.16 -9.58
CA VAL A 23 -18.65 0.61 -8.20
C VAL A 23 -17.34 0.09 -7.63
N LEU A 24 -16.27 0.88 -7.80
CA LEU A 24 -15.03 0.73 -7.05
C LEU A 24 -15.46 0.72 -5.58
N ALA A 25 -15.61 -0.48 -5.03
CA ALA A 25 -15.95 -0.69 -3.63
C ALA A 25 -14.86 0.01 -2.82
N LYS A 26 -15.14 1.27 -2.42
CA LYS A 26 -14.27 2.07 -1.58
C LYS A 26 -14.10 1.29 -0.29
N GLN A 27 -12.95 0.61 -0.15
CA GLN A 27 -12.66 -0.14 1.05
C GLN A 27 -12.60 0.83 2.22
N GLU A 28 -13.63 0.79 3.05
CA GLU A 28 -13.74 1.65 4.20
C GLU A 28 -12.63 1.33 5.20
N ALA A 29 -11.86 2.36 5.57
CA ALA A 29 -10.82 2.22 6.57
C ALA A 29 -11.45 2.11 7.96
N LYS A 30 -11.31 0.95 8.59
CA LYS A 30 -11.80 0.69 9.95
C LYS A 30 -10.60 0.60 10.90
N ILE A 31 -10.63 1.40 11.96
CA ILE A 31 -9.62 1.33 13.03
C ILE A 31 -9.82 0.02 13.80
N LEU A 32 -8.77 -0.79 13.88
CA LEU A 32 -8.77 -2.05 14.60
C LEU A 32 -8.05 -1.96 15.93
N PHE A 33 -6.93 -1.22 15.98
CA PHE A 33 -6.10 -1.08 17.16
C PHE A 33 -5.55 0.35 17.29
N ARG A 34 -5.33 0.74 18.53
CA ARG A 34 -4.61 1.97 18.88
C ARG A 34 -3.50 1.62 19.86
N ILE A 35 -2.28 2.05 19.55
CA ILE A 35 -1.08 1.87 20.40
C ILE A 35 -0.52 3.26 20.64
N ASN A 36 -0.76 3.84 21.82
CA ASN A 36 -0.51 5.26 22.11
C ASN A 36 -1.22 6.16 21.08
N ASN A 37 -0.45 6.96 20.34
CA ASN A 37 -0.94 7.85 19.28
C ASN A 37 -0.95 7.19 17.88
N GLU A 38 -0.46 5.96 17.76
CA GLU A 38 -0.44 5.22 16.49
C GLU A 38 -1.73 4.42 16.30
N ILE A 39 -2.29 4.48 15.11
CA ILE A 39 -3.52 3.78 14.74
C ILE A 39 -3.18 2.70 13.72
N ILE A 40 -3.78 1.52 13.86
CA ILE A 40 -3.70 0.42 12.89
C ILE A 40 -5.10 0.14 12.35
N THR A 41 -5.25 0.22 11.03
CA THR A 41 -6.50 -0.03 10.34
C THR A 41 -6.52 -1.40 9.67
N ASN A 42 -7.70 -1.84 9.23
CA ASN A 42 -7.86 -3.03 8.39
C ASN A 42 -7.07 -2.91 7.06
N LEU A 43 -6.91 -1.70 6.54
CA LEU A 43 -6.14 -1.46 5.30
C LEU A 43 -4.65 -1.63 5.54
N ASP A 44 -4.14 -1.20 6.69
CA ASP A 44 -2.73 -1.37 7.05
C ASP A 44 -2.38 -2.86 7.15
N ILE A 45 -3.23 -3.67 7.80
CA ILE A 45 -3.04 -5.11 7.88
C ILE A 45 -3.03 -5.77 6.49
N LYS A 46 -3.91 -5.33 5.58
CA LYS A 46 -3.92 -5.86 4.20
C LYS A 46 -2.65 -5.50 3.43
N LYS A 47 -2.18 -4.26 3.55
CA LYS A 47 -0.93 -3.81 2.92
C LYS A 47 0.27 -4.59 3.46
N GLU A 48 0.34 -4.78 4.78
CA GLU A 48 1.38 -5.57 5.41
C GLU A 48 1.35 -7.03 4.94
N ALA A 49 0.15 -7.62 4.79
CA ALA A 49 0.00 -8.97 4.24
C ALA A 49 0.57 -9.07 2.82
N GLN A 50 0.28 -8.10 1.96
CA GLN A 50 0.84 -8.04 0.61
C GLN A 50 2.37 -7.90 0.63
N TYR A 51 2.90 -7.07 1.52
CA TYR A 51 4.33 -6.89 1.70
C TYR A 51 5.02 -8.17 2.16
N LEU A 52 4.49 -8.85 3.18
CA LEU A 52 5.04 -10.12 3.68
C LEU A 52 5.03 -11.21 2.60
N ILE A 53 3.95 -11.31 1.81
CA ILE A 53 3.87 -12.24 0.68
C ILE A 53 4.92 -11.90 -0.39
N ALA A 54 5.13 -10.62 -0.69
CA ALA A 54 6.14 -10.19 -1.65
C ALA A 54 7.58 -10.54 -1.20
N LEU A 55 7.84 -10.51 0.11
CA LEU A 55 9.12 -10.91 0.69
C LEU A 55 9.31 -12.44 0.73
N ASN A 56 8.23 -13.18 0.95
CA ASN A 56 8.25 -14.64 1.03
C ASN A 56 7.01 -15.24 0.34
N ASN A 57 7.23 -15.72 -0.87
CA ASN A 57 6.16 -16.33 -1.69
C ASN A 57 5.55 -17.59 -1.08
N GLU A 58 6.24 -18.28 -0.17
CA GLU A 58 5.69 -19.46 0.52
C GLU A 58 4.42 -19.10 1.34
N LEU A 59 4.31 -17.85 1.79
CA LEU A 59 3.13 -17.38 2.50
C LEU A 59 1.86 -17.42 1.64
N MET A 60 1.97 -17.45 0.30
CA MET A 60 0.80 -17.59 -0.58
C MET A 60 0.05 -18.92 -0.38
N SER A 61 0.75 -19.97 0.07
CA SER A 61 0.15 -21.27 0.35
C SER A 61 -0.54 -21.35 1.72
N MET A 62 -0.35 -20.34 2.56
CA MET A 62 -0.96 -20.30 3.90
C MET A 62 -2.43 -19.86 3.83
N GLU A 63 -3.19 -20.27 4.83
CA GLU A 63 -4.56 -19.79 5.02
C GLU A 63 -4.60 -18.28 5.21
N LYS A 64 -5.51 -17.60 4.52
CA LYS A 64 -5.67 -16.15 4.54
C LYS A 64 -5.74 -15.55 5.94
N ASN A 65 -6.44 -16.21 6.86
CA ASN A 65 -6.58 -15.75 8.24
C ASN A 65 -5.24 -15.74 8.99
N LYS A 66 -4.40 -16.75 8.75
CA LYS A 66 -3.05 -16.83 9.32
C LYS A 66 -2.14 -15.72 8.79
N ILE A 67 -2.21 -15.42 7.50
CA ILE A 67 -1.45 -14.29 6.91
C ILE A 67 -1.87 -12.97 7.53
N LEU A 68 -3.17 -12.73 7.69
CA LEU A 68 -3.68 -11.50 8.33
C LEU A 68 -3.26 -11.40 9.80
N GLU A 69 -3.22 -12.50 10.53
CA GLU A 69 -2.74 -12.54 11.91
C GLU A 69 -1.24 -12.24 12.01
N LEU A 70 -0.42 -12.85 11.15
CA LEU A 70 1.01 -12.54 11.05
C LEU A 70 1.23 -11.06 10.74
N SER A 71 0.48 -10.50 9.79
CA SER A 71 0.57 -9.10 9.39
C SER A 71 0.19 -8.15 10.53
N LYS A 72 -0.87 -8.47 11.26
CA LYS A 72 -1.26 -7.74 12.46
C LYS A 72 -0.14 -7.73 13.50
N ASN A 73 0.45 -8.90 13.78
CA ASN A 73 1.52 -9.04 14.77
C ASN A 73 2.82 -8.34 14.32
N SER A 74 3.09 -8.31 13.02
CA SER A 74 4.20 -7.57 12.41
C SER A 74 4.03 -6.07 12.65
N LEU A 75 2.89 -5.50 12.28
CA LEU A 75 2.59 -4.08 12.46
C LEU A 75 2.61 -3.65 13.93
N ILE A 76 2.06 -4.46 14.84
CA ILE A 76 2.10 -4.15 16.27
C ILE A 76 3.55 -4.05 16.76
N ARG A 77 4.40 -5.01 16.39
CA ARG A 77 5.83 -5.00 16.74
C ARG A 77 6.57 -3.81 16.15
N GLU A 78 6.29 -3.48 14.91
CA GLU A 78 6.86 -2.30 14.25
C GLU A 78 6.49 -1.01 14.99
N LYS A 79 5.22 -0.82 15.31
CA LYS A 79 4.74 0.36 16.03
C LYS A 79 5.36 0.48 17.42
N ILE A 80 5.46 -0.62 18.15
CA ILE A 80 6.14 -0.63 19.47
C ILE A 80 7.60 -0.22 19.32
N LYS A 81 8.33 -0.76 18.33
CA LYS A 81 9.73 -0.39 18.07
C LYS A 81 9.87 1.12 17.74
N ILE A 82 8.99 1.65 16.91
CA ILE A 82 8.99 3.09 16.56
C ILE A 82 8.74 3.95 17.81
N ILE A 83 7.81 3.55 18.66
CA ILE A 83 7.52 4.27 19.90
C ILE A 83 8.73 4.27 20.84
N GLU A 84 9.39 3.12 21.02
CA GLU A 84 10.58 3.00 21.83
C GLU A 84 11.78 3.79 21.25
N LEU A 85 11.96 3.75 19.94
CA LEU A 85 12.97 4.56 19.28
C LEU A 85 12.72 6.05 19.44
N LYS A 86 11.47 6.51 19.28
CA LYS A 86 11.10 7.94 19.48
C LYS A 86 11.36 8.44 20.89
N LYS A 87 11.33 7.58 21.91
CA LYS A 87 11.66 7.96 23.30
C LYS A 87 13.15 8.25 23.50
N ASN A 88 14.01 7.51 22.82
CA ASN A 88 15.46 7.53 23.04
C ASN A 88 16.23 8.26 21.96
N TYR A 89 15.63 8.47 20.79
CA TYR A 89 16.28 9.05 19.61
C TYR A 89 15.41 10.12 18.95
N ASP A 90 16.04 11.22 18.55
CA ASP A 90 15.41 12.19 17.64
C ASP A 90 15.49 11.68 16.20
N LEU A 91 14.46 10.95 15.78
CA LEU A 91 14.38 10.34 14.45
C LEU A 91 14.44 11.39 13.32
N ASN A 92 14.06 12.64 13.59
CA ASN A 92 14.13 13.71 12.59
C ASN A 92 15.59 14.13 12.31
N ARG A 93 16.44 14.05 13.33
CA ARG A 93 17.88 14.35 13.20
C ARG A 93 18.63 13.27 12.43
N GLU A 94 18.23 12.00 12.61
CA GLU A 94 18.82 10.88 11.87
C GLU A 94 18.35 10.84 10.42
N ASN A 95 17.09 11.14 10.13
CA ASN A 95 16.59 11.24 8.75
C ASN A 95 17.38 12.29 7.95
N LYS A 96 17.71 13.44 8.54
CA LYS A 96 18.53 14.46 7.88
C LYS A 96 19.95 13.97 7.58
N LYS A 97 20.52 13.15 8.45
CA LYS A 97 21.84 12.53 8.24
C LYS A 97 21.80 11.47 7.13
N ILE A 98 20.74 10.67 7.08
CA ILE A 98 20.51 9.68 6.02
C ILE A 98 20.32 10.36 4.66
N GLU A 99 19.53 11.44 4.59
CA GLU A 99 19.36 12.24 3.36
C GLU A 99 20.69 12.80 2.86
N LEU A 100 21.52 13.33 3.75
CA LEU A 100 22.87 13.82 3.41
C LEU A 100 23.76 12.71 2.84
N ILE A 101 23.70 11.51 3.40
CA ILE A 101 24.47 10.35 2.91
C ILE A 101 23.97 9.93 1.54
N LEU A 102 22.64 9.85 1.35
CA LEU A 102 22.03 9.48 0.08
C LEU A 102 22.35 10.48 -1.04
N THR A 103 22.24 11.79 -0.78
CA THR A 103 22.58 12.84 -1.75
C THR A 103 24.05 12.81 -2.13
N ASN A 104 24.94 12.61 -1.16
CA ASN A 104 26.38 12.49 -1.43
C ASN A 104 26.70 11.24 -2.26
N THR A 105 26.04 10.12 -1.97
CA THR A 105 26.25 8.86 -2.73
C THR A 105 25.74 8.98 -4.16
N THR A 106 24.62 9.68 -4.37
CA THR A 106 24.05 9.90 -5.71
C THR A 106 24.91 10.83 -6.56
N SER A 107 25.47 11.89 -5.95
CA SER A 107 26.38 12.81 -6.64
C SER A 107 27.71 12.13 -7.03
N LEU A 108 28.25 11.25 -6.19
CA LEU A 108 29.44 10.47 -6.49
C LEU A 108 29.21 9.45 -7.64
N LYS A 109 27.99 8.88 -7.72
CA LYS A 109 27.60 7.99 -8.81
C LYS A 109 27.48 8.72 -10.15
N ASN A 110 26.92 9.94 -10.15
CA ASN A 110 26.80 10.77 -11.35
C ASN A 110 28.17 11.23 -11.87
N ASN A 111 29.12 11.58 -10.98
CA ASN A 111 30.46 11.98 -11.36
C ASN A 111 31.29 10.84 -11.98
N ARG A 112 31.01 9.58 -11.62
CA ARG A 112 31.69 8.42 -12.22
C ARG A 112 31.24 8.15 -13.68
N ASN A 113 30.07 8.60 -14.09
CA ASN A 113 29.56 8.42 -15.45
C ASN A 113 30.04 9.51 -16.43
N ILE A 114 30.80 10.49 -15.96
CA ILE A 114 31.34 11.58 -16.80
C ILE A 114 32.80 11.29 -17.24
N ILE A 115 33.43 10.25 -16.67
CA ILE A 115 34.78 9.83 -17.02
C ILE A 115 34.70 8.50 -17.81
N LYS A 116 34.16 8.59 -19.03
CA LYS A 116 34.32 7.59 -20.09
C LYS A 116 34.45 8.30 -21.43
#